data_8c0c7dfb1ff72d2846ea13b6ef16c6bf
#
_entry.id   8c0c7dfb1ff72d2846ea13b6ef16c6bf
#
_cell.length_a   1.000
_cell.length_b   1.000
_cell.length_c   1.000
_cell.angle_alpha   90.00
_cell.angle_beta   90.00
_cell.angle_gamma   90.00
#
_symmetry.space_group_name_H-M   'P 1'
#
loop_
_entity.id
_entity.type
_entity.pdbx_description
1 polymer ?
#
loop_
_entity_poly.entity_id
_entity_poly.type
_entity_poly.pdbx_seq_one_letter_code
_entity_poly.pdbx_strand_id
1 'polypeptide(L)'
;MIYKFILLLFAFWGTIVANAQTMHSILFVNMEEQGRENDRTAELKQMTDFCTSIADALDFSHDLRFHSGSEFTSTMLEQEIASLSVQEGDVVIFYYAGHGCNWDDDDWPHMAFLDRQYWETTAFSKLKDVSRKAKLLLCISSCYNLDSEGRLHEKQQYSVFDKEKTKKLFLGFEGQKAIVASSSIRGQYTYSWSSGSMLGSIYTISLRKTISEAVDGTTDTDLTWDAIFETTKHQTLAYTNGKQLPQYKIENNKPRNITITSISHPKVQTASASIERIWVEHNKYYNDIMCMEIHAKLMTHFMDNEGGRLVALFYSLEGIALSDFNNNYRTIDGQVSVGTDFGSHYEHAKYSDIVMIIPYSEIHRIKGEKDFFIRLGVYDYHLKKYIQFSNYVKIIMSF
;
A
#
# COMPACT_ATOMS: atom_id res chain seq x y z
N MET A 1 -71.27 46.31 9.50
CA MET A 1 -70.43 45.67 10.51
C MET A 1 -69.51 44.64 9.74
N ILE A 2 -68.31 45.08 9.39
CA ILE A 2 -67.39 44.30 8.51
C ILE A 2 -66.34 43.69 9.40
N TYR A 3 -66.36 42.38 9.54
CA TYR A 3 -65.29 41.63 10.22
C TYR A 3 -64.11 41.45 9.29
N LYS A 4 -62.99 42.05 9.63
CA LYS A 4 -61.70 41.77 9.00
C LYS A 4 -61.06 40.49 9.60
N PHE A 5 -61.00 39.45 8.80
CA PHE A 5 -60.20 38.28 9.10
C PHE A 5 -58.72 38.62 8.80
N ILE A 6 -57.84 38.66 9.83
CA ILE A 6 -56.43 38.75 9.68
C ILE A 6 -55.91 37.32 9.69
N LEU A 7 -55.48 36.82 8.52
CA LEU A 7 -54.71 35.55 8.39
C LEU A 7 -53.28 35.81 8.80
N LEU A 8 -52.89 35.29 9.97
CA LEU A 8 -51.47 35.23 10.37
C LEU A 8 -50.83 34.05 9.68
N LEU A 9 -50.05 34.30 8.61
CA LEU A 9 -49.16 33.32 8.01
C LEU A 9 -47.91 33.22 8.90
N PHE A 10 -47.85 32.19 9.74
CA PHE A 10 -46.61 31.76 10.36
C PHE A 10 -45.74 31.09 9.30
N ALA A 11 -44.81 31.84 8.74
CA ALA A 11 -43.71 31.26 7.97
C ALA A 11 -42.81 30.50 8.95
N PHE A 12 -42.95 29.17 8.99
CA PHE A 12 -41.98 28.28 9.61
C PHE A 12 -40.71 28.34 8.75
N TRP A 13 -39.80 29.24 9.09
CA TRP A 13 -38.43 29.12 8.64
C TRP A 13 -37.80 28.01 9.47
N GLY A 14 -37.94 26.78 8.97
CA GLY A 14 -37.07 25.69 9.41
C GLY A 14 -35.63 26.10 9.07
N THR A 15 -34.89 26.56 10.05
CA THR A 15 -33.45 26.65 9.93
C THR A 15 -32.95 25.24 9.67
N ILE A 16 -32.62 24.94 8.41
CA ILE A 16 -31.78 23.79 8.08
C ILE A 16 -30.46 24.09 8.79
N VAL A 17 -30.28 23.54 9.98
CA VAL A 17 -28.99 23.48 10.61
C VAL A 17 -28.21 22.55 9.70
N ALA A 18 -27.43 23.10 8.77
CA ALA A 18 -26.44 22.32 8.05
C ALA A 18 -25.50 21.77 9.13
N ASN A 19 -25.59 20.48 9.41
CA ASN A 19 -24.63 19.83 10.27
C ASN A 19 -23.27 20.09 9.64
N ALA A 20 -22.39 20.80 10.35
CA ALA A 20 -21.02 20.98 9.93
C ALA A 20 -20.39 19.59 9.83
N GLN A 21 -19.78 19.29 8.69
CA GLN A 21 -19.05 18.04 8.50
C GLN A 21 -17.91 17.94 9.49
N THR A 22 -17.57 16.73 9.85
CA THR A 22 -16.53 16.43 10.83
C THR A 22 -15.43 15.60 10.19
N MET A 23 -14.20 15.94 10.52
CA MET A 23 -13.06 15.09 10.27
C MET A 23 -12.73 14.35 11.57
N HIS A 24 -12.93 13.04 11.54
CA HIS A 24 -12.57 12.15 12.64
C HIS A 24 -11.15 11.61 12.43
N SER A 25 -10.26 11.89 13.35
CA SER A 25 -8.88 11.40 13.31
C SER A 25 -8.60 10.53 14.53
N ILE A 26 -8.38 9.24 14.31
CA ILE A 26 -8.11 8.25 15.36
C ILE A 26 -6.66 7.80 15.21
N LEU A 27 -5.79 8.23 16.15
CA LEU A 27 -4.35 8.02 16.08
C LEU A 27 -3.91 7.07 17.21
N PHE A 28 -3.28 5.96 16.83
CA PHE A 28 -2.62 5.05 17.75
C PHE A 28 -1.11 5.09 17.55
N VAL A 29 -0.36 5.57 18.54
CA VAL A 29 1.10 5.70 18.47
C VAL A 29 1.75 5.03 19.67
N ASN A 30 2.60 4.03 19.44
CA ASN A 30 3.33 3.35 20.51
C ASN A 30 4.45 4.25 21.05
N MET A 31 4.27 4.82 22.22
CA MET A 31 5.21 5.73 22.88
C MET A 31 6.19 5.01 23.84
N GLU A 32 5.97 3.72 24.13
CA GLU A 32 6.70 2.98 25.17
C GLU A 32 7.96 2.27 24.65
N GLU A 33 8.35 2.50 23.41
CA GLU A 33 9.55 1.89 22.85
C GLU A 33 10.82 2.58 23.37
N GLN A 34 11.59 1.85 24.18
CA GLN A 34 12.81 2.34 24.81
C GLN A 34 13.80 2.93 23.80
N GLY A 35 14.23 4.17 24.02
CA GLY A 35 15.19 4.87 23.15
C GLY A 35 14.60 5.54 21.92
N ARG A 36 13.25 5.53 21.76
CA ARG A 36 12.54 6.14 20.63
C ARG A 36 11.48 7.16 21.01
N GLU A 37 11.46 7.59 22.27
CA GLU A 37 10.44 8.52 22.78
C GLU A 37 10.38 9.83 21.97
N ASN A 38 11.55 10.32 21.52
CA ASN A 38 11.63 11.54 20.72
C ASN A 38 11.03 11.37 19.33
N ASP A 39 11.28 10.23 18.68
CA ASP A 39 10.78 9.93 17.34
C ASP A 39 9.27 9.80 17.35
N ARG A 40 8.75 9.09 18.37
CA ARG A 40 7.33 8.85 18.55
C ARG A 40 6.56 10.10 18.88
N THR A 41 7.13 10.93 19.78
CA THR A 41 6.56 12.24 20.11
C THR A 41 6.52 13.16 18.89
N ALA A 42 7.59 13.16 18.10
CA ALA A 42 7.65 13.94 16.86
C ALA A 42 6.63 13.44 15.84
N GLU A 43 6.50 12.13 15.68
CA GLU A 43 5.56 11.50 14.75
C GLU A 43 4.11 11.78 15.11
N LEU A 44 3.74 11.62 16.39
CA LEU A 44 2.41 11.96 16.89
C LEU A 44 2.10 13.43 16.64
N LYS A 45 3.02 14.33 17.03
CA LYS A 45 2.84 15.76 16.79
C LYS A 45 2.65 16.08 15.32
N GLN A 46 3.51 15.55 14.44
CA GLN A 46 3.46 15.82 13.01
C GLN A 46 2.17 15.29 12.38
N MET A 47 1.68 14.12 12.83
CA MET A 47 0.42 13.57 12.32
C MET A 47 -0.78 14.37 12.82
N THR A 48 -0.76 14.81 14.09
CA THR A 48 -1.78 15.70 14.65
C THR A 48 -1.84 17.03 13.89
N ASP A 49 -0.69 17.69 13.71
CA ASP A 49 -0.61 18.96 12.96
C ASP A 49 -1.11 18.79 11.52
N PHE A 50 -0.76 17.69 10.87
CA PHE A 50 -1.20 17.36 9.52
C PHE A 50 -2.72 17.17 9.43
N CYS A 51 -3.30 16.37 10.33
CA CYS A 51 -4.75 16.17 10.38
C CYS A 51 -5.49 17.50 10.66
N THR A 52 -4.98 18.30 11.58
CA THR A 52 -5.55 19.62 11.89
C THR A 52 -5.52 20.54 10.66
N SER A 53 -4.39 20.58 9.93
CA SER A 53 -4.29 21.39 8.70
C SER A 53 -5.27 20.95 7.61
N ILE A 54 -5.55 19.65 7.51
CA ILE A 54 -6.57 19.15 6.57
C ILE A 54 -7.97 19.59 7.02
N ALA A 55 -8.33 19.40 8.29
CA ALA A 55 -9.63 19.78 8.81
C ALA A 55 -9.91 21.28 8.62
N ASP A 56 -8.91 22.12 8.91
CA ASP A 56 -8.97 23.58 8.69
C ASP A 56 -9.17 23.94 7.21
N ALA A 57 -8.43 23.27 6.32
CA ALA A 57 -8.55 23.53 4.88
C ALA A 57 -9.87 23.04 4.30
N LEU A 58 -10.49 22.00 4.88
CA LEU A 58 -11.82 21.52 4.52
C LEU A 58 -12.95 22.38 5.10
N ASP A 59 -12.69 23.26 6.06
CA ASP A 59 -13.66 23.95 6.90
C ASP A 59 -14.53 22.97 7.74
N PHE A 60 -13.94 21.86 8.22
CA PHE A 60 -14.61 20.82 9.01
C PHE A 60 -14.32 21.00 10.51
N SER A 61 -15.26 20.56 11.33
CA SER A 61 -14.98 20.31 12.76
C SER A 61 -13.98 19.17 12.86
N HIS A 62 -13.03 19.25 13.82
CA HIS A 62 -12.01 18.22 14.00
C HIS A 62 -12.26 17.42 15.30
N ASP A 63 -12.65 16.15 15.17
CA ASP A 63 -12.72 15.17 16.25
C ASP A 63 -11.41 14.38 16.28
N LEU A 64 -10.45 14.88 17.06
CA LEU A 64 -9.12 14.27 17.18
C LEU A 64 -9.04 13.41 18.45
N ARG A 65 -8.78 12.13 18.25
CA ARG A 65 -8.59 11.13 19.30
C ARG A 65 -7.22 10.48 19.14
N PHE A 66 -6.42 10.46 20.18
CA PHE A 66 -5.13 9.78 20.14
C PHE A 66 -4.95 8.88 21.37
N HIS A 67 -4.31 7.74 21.13
CA HIS A 67 -4.09 6.70 22.12
C HIS A 67 -2.63 6.28 22.13
N SER A 68 -2.04 6.29 23.32
CA SER A 68 -0.64 5.90 23.55
C SER A 68 -0.49 5.33 24.97
N GLY A 69 0.69 4.84 25.33
CA GLY A 69 0.91 4.26 26.64
C GLY A 69 -0.08 3.14 26.92
N SER A 70 -0.67 3.11 28.13
CA SER A 70 -1.64 2.08 28.51
C SER A 70 -2.92 2.00 27.68
N GLU A 71 -3.23 3.04 26.89
CA GLU A 71 -4.37 3.06 25.98
C GLU A 71 -4.02 2.52 24.58
N PHE A 72 -2.75 2.24 24.31
CA PHE A 72 -2.32 1.65 23.04
C PHE A 72 -2.69 0.16 22.98
N THR A 73 -3.99 -0.11 22.96
CA THR A 73 -4.56 -1.47 22.97
C THR A 73 -5.57 -1.69 21.85
N SER A 74 -5.68 -2.94 21.39
CA SER A 74 -6.71 -3.31 20.43
C SER A 74 -8.12 -3.20 21.00
N THR A 75 -8.24 -3.36 22.32
CA THR A 75 -9.51 -3.16 23.03
C THR A 75 -9.95 -1.70 22.95
N MET A 76 -9.04 -0.75 23.10
CA MET A 76 -9.32 0.68 22.94
C MET A 76 -9.70 0.98 21.47
N LEU A 77 -9.00 0.39 20.49
CA LEU A 77 -9.37 0.54 19.07
C LEU A 77 -10.81 0.08 18.82
N GLU A 78 -11.23 -1.05 19.37
CA GLU A 78 -12.60 -1.53 19.22
C GLU A 78 -13.63 -0.61 19.88
N GLN A 79 -13.30 0.01 21.03
CA GLN A 79 -14.14 1.00 21.68
C GLN A 79 -14.27 2.28 20.84
N GLU A 80 -13.17 2.77 20.27
CA GLU A 80 -13.19 3.92 19.37
C GLU A 80 -14.06 3.65 18.13
N ILE A 81 -13.89 2.50 17.49
CA ILE A 81 -14.71 2.10 16.34
C ILE A 81 -16.21 2.05 16.73
N ALA A 82 -16.52 1.47 17.89
CA ALA A 82 -17.91 1.34 18.35
C ALA A 82 -18.54 2.69 18.73
N SER A 83 -17.76 3.66 19.20
CA SER A 83 -18.21 4.99 19.59
C SER A 83 -18.29 6.00 18.43
N LEU A 84 -17.74 5.65 17.26
CA LEU A 84 -17.64 6.56 16.12
C LEU A 84 -19.02 6.86 15.52
N SER A 85 -19.38 8.13 15.46
CA SER A 85 -20.66 8.60 14.92
C SER A 85 -20.44 9.42 13.65
N VAL A 86 -20.47 8.77 12.50
CA VAL A 86 -20.15 9.37 11.20
C VAL A 86 -21.41 9.84 10.49
N GLN A 87 -21.39 11.07 10.00
CA GLN A 87 -22.45 11.69 9.22
C GLN A 87 -22.11 11.68 7.71
N GLU A 88 -23.09 12.04 6.90
CA GLU A 88 -22.91 12.16 5.44
C GLU A 88 -21.88 13.23 5.10
N GLY A 89 -20.87 12.86 4.34
CA GLY A 89 -19.81 13.77 3.90
C GLY A 89 -18.63 13.92 4.85
N ASP A 90 -18.65 13.29 6.04
CA ASP A 90 -17.52 13.29 6.96
C ASP A 90 -16.27 12.65 6.35
N VAL A 91 -15.10 12.93 6.94
CA VAL A 91 -13.82 12.28 6.63
C VAL A 91 -13.36 11.53 7.86
N VAL A 92 -12.92 10.28 7.68
CA VAL A 92 -12.37 9.46 8.75
C VAL A 92 -10.93 9.10 8.40
N ILE A 93 -9.99 9.43 9.30
CA ILE A 93 -8.59 9.03 9.20
C ILE A 93 -8.26 8.14 10.40
N PHE A 94 -7.82 6.93 10.12
CA PHE A 94 -7.22 6.04 11.10
C PHE A 94 -5.72 5.96 10.84
N TYR A 95 -4.94 6.14 11.88
CA TYR A 95 -3.48 6.05 11.82
C TYR A 95 -2.94 5.16 12.92
N TYR A 96 -2.10 4.20 12.54
CA TYR A 96 -1.36 3.34 13.44
C TYR A 96 0.13 3.52 13.25
N ALA A 97 0.88 3.74 14.33
CA ALA A 97 2.34 3.79 14.36
C ALA A 97 2.86 2.95 15.53
N GLY A 98 3.48 1.83 15.23
CA GLY A 98 3.96 0.91 16.24
C GLY A 98 4.67 -0.29 15.63
N HIS A 99 4.95 -1.29 16.47
CA HIS A 99 5.43 -2.56 15.97
C HIS A 99 4.34 -3.30 15.19
N GLY A 100 4.77 -4.18 14.31
CA GLY A 100 3.89 -5.05 13.56
C GLY A 100 4.68 -6.14 12.87
N CYS A 101 4.00 -7.11 12.32
CA CYS A 101 4.61 -8.13 11.50
C CYS A 101 3.81 -8.35 10.23
N ASN A 102 4.51 -8.79 9.20
CA ASN A 102 3.97 -9.03 7.87
C ASN A 102 4.55 -10.32 7.28
N TRP A 103 4.63 -11.38 8.12
CA TRP A 103 5.30 -12.63 7.79
C TRP A 103 4.33 -13.79 7.51
N ASP A 104 3.04 -13.62 7.87
CA ASP A 104 2.01 -14.64 7.68
C ASP A 104 1.53 -14.70 6.22
N ASP A 105 0.57 -15.57 5.93
CA ASP A 105 0.02 -15.76 4.58
C ASP A 105 -0.87 -14.60 4.09
N ASP A 106 -1.12 -13.58 4.93
CA ASP A 106 -1.83 -12.36 4.53
C ASP A 106 -0.86 -11.33 3.93
N ASP A 107 -1.30 -10.63 2.89
CA ASP A 107 -0.54 -9.55 2.25
C ASP A 107 -0.47 -8.29 3.13
N TRP A 108 -1.32 -8.18 4.16
CA TRP A 108 -1.43 -7.02 5.04
C TRP A 108 -0.87 -7.32 6.44
N PRO A 109 -0.24 -6.33 7.10
CA PRO A 109 0.41 -6.55 8.38
C PRO A 109 -0.56 -6.73 9.54
N HIS A 110 -0.06 -7.39 10.59
CA HIS A 110 -0.61 -7.27 11.93
C HIS A 110 -0.05 -6.03 12.61
N MET A 111 -0.90 -5.28 13.27
CA MET A 111 -0.56 -4.24 14.21
C MET A 111 -0.34 -4.87 15.60
N ALA A 112 0.81 -4.64 16.22
CA ALA A 112 1.14 -5.18 17.55
C ALA A 112 0.72 -4.19 18.63
N PHE A 113 -0.46 -4.35 19.17
CA PHE A 113 -0.92 -3.62 20.36
C PHE A 113 -0.38 -4.27 21.65
N LEU A 114 -0.48 -3.57 22.78
CA LEU A 114 -0.01 -4.08 24.08
C LEU A 114 -0.77 -5.33 24.53
N ASP A 115 -2.03 -5.45 24.19
CA ASP A 115 -2.90 -6.55 24.62
C ASP A 115 -2.90 -7.73 23.64
N ARG A 116 -2.73 -7.49 22.34
CA ARG A 116 -2.67 -8.54 21.30
C ARG A 116 -2.26 -7.98 19.94
N GLN A 117 -1.95 -8.89 19.03
CA GLN A 117 -1.86 -8.58 17.61
C GLN A 117 -3.26 -8.40 17.00
N TYR A 118 -3.38 -7.47 16.05
CA TYR A 118 -4.64 -7.14 15.40
C TYR A 118 -4.42 -6.91 13.89
N TRP A 119 -5.16 -7.62 13.06
CA TRP A 119 -5.04 -7.48 11.61
C TRP A 119 -5.45 -6.10 11.13
N GLU A 120 -4.62 -5.47 10.28
CA GLU A 120 -4.96 -4.20 9.65
C GLU A 120 -6.24 -4.31 8.81
N THR A 121 -6.40 -5.40 8.07
CA THR A 121 -7.60 -5.68 7.27
C THR A 121 -8.86 -5.83 8.11
N THR A 122 -8.75 -6.34 9.34
CA THR A 122 -9.87 -6.41 10.29
C THR A 122 -10.24 -5.02 10.79
N ALA A 123 -9.27 -4.18 11.15
CA ALA A 123 -9.50 -2.79 11.54
C ALA A 123 -10.16 -2.00 10.41
N PHE A 124 -9.61 -2.12 9.19
CA PHE A 124 -10.15 -1.48 7.99
C PHE A 124 -11.60 -1.90 7.72
N SER A 125 -11.90 -3.21 7.78
CA SER A 125 -13.26 -3.70 7.55
C SER A 125 -14.25 -3.14 8.55
N LYS A 126 -13.92 -3.16 9.86
CA LYS A 126 -14.79 -2.61 10.92
C LYS A 126 -14.98 -1.09 10.78
N LEU A 127 -13.89 -0.35 10.53
CA LEU A 127 -13.97 1.09 10.28
C LEU A 127 -14.82 1.41 9.06
N LYS A 128 -14.68 0.64 7.97
CA LYS A 128 -15.49 0.81 6.76
C LYS A 128 -16.98 0.58 7.04
N ASP A 129 -17.32 -0.38 7.89
CA ASP A 129 -18.71 -0.66 8.26
C ASP A 129 -19.35 0.49 9.03
N VAL A 130 -18.66 1.11 9.97
CA VAL A 130 -19.18 2.24 10.74
C VAL A 130 -19.11 3.57 9.97
N SER A 131 -18.17 3.68 9.03
CA SER A 131 -17.95 4.91 8.24
C SER A 131 -18.67 4.93 6.89
N ARG A 132 -19.74 4.16 6.70
CA ARG A 132 -20.47 4.06 5.40
C ARG A 132 -21.01 5.39 4.87
N LYS A 133 -21.21 6.37 5.74
CA LYS A 133 -21.65 7.72 5.40
C LYS A 133 -20.50 8.69 5.14
N ALA A 134 -19.29 8.34 5.53
CA ALA A 134 -18.12 9.17 5.26
C ALA A 134 -17.92 9.36 3.76
N LYS A 135 -17.43 10.52 3.37
CA LYS A 135 -16.94 10.75 2.02
C LYS A 135 -15.64 9.99 1.77
N LEU A 136 -14.76 10.00 2.77
CA LEU A 136 -13.46 9.32 2.72
C LEU A 136 -13.21 8.57 4.04
N LEU A 137 -12.80 7.32 3.94
CA LEU A 137 -12.11 6.58 4.98
C LEU A 137 -10.66 6.35 4.54
N LEU A 138 -9.70 6.80 5.31
CA LEU A 138 -8.27 6.62 5.07
C LEU A 138 -7.63 5.91 6.26
N CYS A 139 -7.26 4.64 6.08
CA CYS A 139 -6.55 3.84 7.07
C CYS A 139 -5.07 3.74 6.68
N ILE A 140 -4.18 4.19 7.55
CA ILE A 140 -2.75 4.21 7.35
C ILE A 140 -2.08 3.44 8.48
N SER A 141 -1.27 2.44 8.16
CA SER A 141 -0.42 1.77 9.14
C SER A 141 1.07 1.99 8.87
N SER A 142 1.80 2.23 9.92
CA SER A 142 3.25 2.31 9.94
C SER A 142 3.80 1.35 10.97
N CYS A 143 4.11 0.14 10.50
CA CYS A 143 4.68 -0.92 11.32
C CYS A 143 6.18 -0.95 11.10
N TYR A 144 6.99 -0.34 11.96
CA TYR A 144 8.42 -0.26 11.74
C TYR A 144 9.22 -1.13 12.69
N ASN A 145 10.31 -1.69 12.15
CA ASN A 145 11.16 -2.62 12.87
C ASN A 145 12.65 -2.23 12.87
N LEU A 146 13.09 -1.29 12.01
CA LEU A 146 14.51 -0.96 11.85
C LEU A 146 14.75 0.54 11.71
N ASP A 147 15.88 0.98 12.29
CA ASP A 147 16.41 2.32 12.04
C ASP A 147 17.12 2.38 10.68
N SER A 148 16.90 3.45 9.95
CA SER A 148 17.66 3.77 8.74
C SER A 148 18.85 4.66 9.09
N GLU A 149 20.02 4.26 8.60
CA GLU A 149 21.19 5.16 8.56
C GLU A 149 20.94 6.21 7.48
N GLY A 150 20.38 7.33 7.85
CA GLY A 150 20.13 8.44 6.95
C GLY A 150 19.65 9.66 7.71
N ARG A 151 19.96 10.85 7.18
CA ARG A 151 19.52 12.11 7.75
C ARG A 151 18.91 12.93 6.65
N LEU A 152 17.62 13.21 6.74
CA LEU A 152 17.05 14.31 5.99
C LEU A 152 17.26 15.61 6.78
N HIS A 153 17.88 16.58 6.13
CA HIS A 153 18.13 17.91 6.72
C HIS A 153 17.05 18.93 6.35
N GLU A 154 16.04 18.52 5.59
CA GLU A 154 14.93 19.39 5.23
C GLU A 154 13.96 19.54 6.41
N LYS A 155 13.71 20.78 6.81
CA LYS A 155 12.59 21.07 7.73
C LYS A 155 11.29 20.91 6.94
N GLN A 156 10.45 20.00 7.33
CA GLN A 156 9.08 19.93 6.83
C GLN A 156 8.32 21.12 7.45
N GLN A 157 8.25 22.20 6.73
CA GLN A 157 7.39 23.33 7.06
C GLN A 157 6.11 23.11 6.26
N TYR A 158 5.04 22.75 6.94
CA TYR A 158 3.74 22.66 6.28
C TYR A 158 3.36 24.06 5.85
N SER A 159 3.27 24.28 4.55
CA SER A 159 2.64 25.46 3.97
C SER A 159 1.13 25.42 4.32
N VAL A 160 0.49 26.57 4.26
CA VAL A 160 -0.95 26.64 4.41
C VAL A 160 -1.59 25.84 3.26
N PHE A 161 -2.39 24.86 3.58
CA PHE A 161 -3.05 24.05 2.57
C PHE A 161 -4.08 24.88 1.80
N ASP A 162 -4.04 24.77 0.47
CA ASP A 162 -5.03 25.41 -0.40
C ASP A 162 -6.37 24.70 -0.22
N LYS A 163 -7.42 25.46 0.10
CA LYS A 163 -8.74 24.92 0.40
C LYS A 163 -9.36 24.17 -0.78
N GLU A 164 -9.25 24.72 -1.98
CA GLU A 164 -9.87 24.12 -3.17
C GLU A 164 -9.16 22.82 -3.58
N LYS A 165 -7.83 22.79 -3.51
CA LYS A 165 -7.06 21.57 -3.78
C LYS A 165 -7.29 20.52 -2.73
N THR A 166 -7.35 20.88 -1.45
CA THR A 166 -7.65 19.96 -0.36
C THR A 166 -9.07 19.39 -0.52
N LYS A 167 -10.08 20.22 -0.79
CA LYS A 167 -11.43 19.76 -1.09
C LYS A 167 -11.46 18.84 -2.31
N LYS A 168 -10.72 19.18 -3.37
CA LYS A 168 -10.64 18.33 -4.57
C LYS A 168 -10.07 16.94 -4.26
N LEU A 169 -8.98 16.85 -3.49
CA LEU A 169 -8.36 15.58 -3.13
C LEU A 169 -9.22 14.75 -2.17
N PHE A 170 -9.76 15.36 -1.12
CA PHE A 170 -10.46 14.66 -0.05
C PHE A 170 -11.95 14.43 -0.34
N LEU A 171 -12.58 15.28 -1.15
CA LEU A 171 -14.03 15.27 -1.38
C LEU A 171 -14.42 15.21 -2.88
N GLY A 172 -13.51 15.51 -3.81
CA GLY A 172 -13.76 15.74 -5.23
C GLY A 172 -14.01 14.48 -6.09
N PHE A 173 -14.54 13.40 -5.52
CA PHE A 173 -14.84 12.15 -6.21
C PHE A 173 -16.29 11.72 -5.98
N GLU A 174 -16.82 10.88 -6.86
CA GLU A 174 -18.19 10.33 -6.70
C GLU A 174 -18.23 9.23 -5.63
N GLY A 175 -19.32 9.20 -4.86
CA GLY A 175 -19.55 8.20 -3.82
C GLY A 175 -18.58 8.30 -2.66
N GLN A 176 -18.35 7.18 -2.00
CA GLN A 176 -17.40 7.00 -0.91
C GLN A 176 -16.10 6.38 -1.43
N LYS A 177 -14.96 6.85 -0.93
CA LYS A 177 -13.70 6.13 -1.03
C LYS A 177 -13.29 5.55 0.33
N ALA A 178 -12.87 4.29 0.31
CA ALA A 178 -12.24 3.66 1.45
C ALA A 178 -10.83 3.20 1.03
N ILE A 179 -9.82 3.66 1.74
CA ILE A 179 -8.42 3.44 1.43
C ILE A 179 -7.75 2.78 2.61
N VAL A 180 -7.02 1.70 2.36
CA VAL A 180 -6.09 1.10 3.31
C VAL A 180 -4.68 1.17 2.72
N ALA A 181 -3.71 1.57 3.55
CA ALA A 181 -2.33 1.75 3.11
C ALA A 181 -1.36 1.38 4.22
N SER A 182 -0.37 0.57 3.88
CA SER A 182 0.65 0.08 4.79
C SER A 182 2.04 0.52 4.36
N SER A 183 2.90 0.71 5.34
CA SER A 183 4.28 1.18 5.15
C SER A 183 5.17 0.24 4.34
N SER A 184 4.87 -1.05 4.30
CA SER A 184 5.65 -2.05 3.55
C SER A 184 4.79 -3.21 3.08
N ILE A 185 5.22 -3.85 1.98
CA ILE A 185 4.67 -5.13 1.55
C ILE A 185 5.16 -6.27 2.46
N ARG A 186 4.52 -7.42 2.35
CA ARG A 186 4.89 -8.66 3.04
C ARG A 186 6.38 -8.97 2.89
N GLY A 187 7.01 -9.37 3.98
CA GLY A 187 8.42 -9.76 4.02
C GLY A 187 9.42 -8.61 4.01
N GLN A 188 8.98 -7.35 4.00
CA GLN A 188 9.86 -6.20 4.09
C GLN A 188 9.76 -5.50 5.44
N TYR A 189 10.90 -4.95 5.88
CA TYR A 189 10.94 -4.06 7.03
C TYR A 189 10.45 -2.66 6.68
N THR A 190 9.93 -1.98 7.68
CA THR A 190 9.69 -0.54 7.63
C THR A 190 10.85 0.18 8.29
N TYR A 191 11.27 1.27 7.71
CA TYR A 191 12.39 2.09 8.19
C TYR A 191 11.89 3.41 8.77
N SER A 192 12.60 3.88 9.80
CA SER A 192 12.37 5.18 10.41
C SER A 192 13.66 5.97 10.53
N TRP A 193 13.57 7.28 10.61
CA TRP A 193 14.67 8.15 10.99
C TRP A 193 14.58 8.50 12.47
N SER A 194 15.64 8.18 13.22
CA SER A 194 15.78 8.48 14.65
C SER A 194 16.60 9.73 14.92
N SER A 195 17.16 10.36 13.88
CA SER A 195 17.98 11.55 13.99
C SER A 195 17.78 12.51 12.83
N GLY A 196 17.98 13.80 13.06
CA GLY A 196 17.83 14.83 12.05
C GLY A 196 16.60 15.72 12.31
N SER A 197 16.18 16.46 11.30
CA SER A 197 15.05 17.38 11.38
C SER A 197 13.68 16.70 11.12
N MET A 198 13.71 15.50 10.56
CA MET A 198 12.50 14.71 10.27
C MET A 198 12.62 13.37 10.98
N LEU A 199 11.91 13.23 12.09
CA LEU A 199 11.89 12.03 12.90
C LEU A 199 10.61 11.23 12.60
N GLY A 200 10.72 9.90 12.65
CA GLY A 200 9.59 8.98 12.50
C GLY A 200 9.69 8.10 11.25
N SER A 201 8.59 7.45 10.90
CA SER A 201 8.53 6.53 9.76
C SER A 201 8.77 7.23 8.43
N ILE A 202 9.71 6.70 7.64
CA ILE A 202 10.05 7.22 6.31
C ILE A 202 8.82 7.21 5.40
N TYR A 203 8.00 6.16 5.46
CA TYR A 203 6.76 6.08 4.71
C TYR A 203 5.79 7.20 5.07
N THR A 204 5.52 7.39 6.36
CA THR A 204 4.57 8.40 6.83
C THR A 204 5.05 9.81 6.51
N ILE A 205 6.35 10.05 6.63
CA ILE A 205 6.98 11.31 6.23
C ILE A 205 6.78 11.55 4.73
N SER A 206 7.05 10.54 3.89
CA SER A 206 6.85 10.62 2.44
C SER A 206 5.39 10.87 2.09
N LEU A 207 4.44 10.19 2.74
CA LEU A 207 3.01 10.37 2.49
C LEU A 207 2.54 11.79 2.85
N ARG A 208 2.87 12.27 4.04
CA ARG A 208 2.53 13.63 4.46
C ARG A 208 3.14 14.66 3.53
N LYS A 209 4.42 14.49 3.15
CA LYS A 209 5.11 15.39 2.20
C LYS A 209 4.38 15.40 0.87
N THR A 210 4.09 14.24 0.28
CA THR A 210 3.40 14.16 -1.02
C THR A 210 2.03 14.83 -0.99
N ILE A 211 1.22 14.57 0.05
CA ILE A 211 -0.09 15.22 0.18
C ILE A 211 0.07 16.73 0.34
N SER A 212 0.98 17.18 1.20
CA SER A 212 1.22 18.63 1.43
C SER A 212 1.62 19.35 0.14
N GLU A 213 2.60 18.80 -0.60
CA GLU A 213 3.05 19.36 -1.88
C GLU A 213 1.96 19.39 -2.95
N ALA A 214 1.08 18.38 -2.97
CA ALA A 214 -0.04 18.33 -3.90
C ALA A 214 -1.12 19.35 -3.58
N VAL A 215 -1.40 19.60 -2.29
CA VAL A 215 -2.47 20.54 -1.88
C VAL A 215 -1.99 21.97 -1.66
N ASP A 216 -0.69 22.23 -1.42
CA ASP A 216 -0.16 23.58 -1.35
C ASP A 216 0.13 24.21 -2.72
N GLY A 217 0.12 23.38 -3.76
CA GLY A 217 0.29 23.83 -5.14
C GLY A 217 1.73 24.02 -5.57
N THR A 218 2.69 23.50 -4.80
CA THR A 218 4.12 23.57 -5.16
C THR A 218 4.48 22.56 -6.26
N THR A 219 3.62 21.59 -6.52
CA THR A 219 3.80 20.58 -7.57
C THR A 219 2.61 20.50 -8.52
N ASP A 220 2.86 20.07 -9.76
CA ASP A 220 1.82 19.72 -10.75
C ASP A 220 1.29 18.28 -10.57
N THR A 221 1.44 17.70 -9.39
CA THR A 221 0.98 16.35 -9.09
C THR A 221 -0.53 16.23 -9.34
N ASP A 222 -0.94 15.20 -10.06
CA ASP A 222 -2.37 14.92 -10.24
C ASP A 222 -3.04 14.70 -8.88
N LEU A 223 -4.13 15.43 -8.62
CA LEU A 223 -4.87 15.39 -7.35
C LEU A 223 -5.77 14.15 -7.29
N THR A 224 -5.15 12.97 -7.41
CA THR A 224 -5.80 11.67 -7.21
C THR A 224 -5.09 10.88 -6.14
N TRP A 225 -5.84 10.04 -5.41
CA TRP A 225 -5.25 9.20 -4.38
C TRP A 225 -4.25 8.19 -4.95
N ASP A 226 -4.47 7.68 -6.16
CA ASP A 226 -3.52 6.80 -6.84
C ASP A 226 -2.18 7.52 -7.09
N ALA A 227 -2.21 8.75 -7.63
CA ALA A 227 -1.01 9.54 -7.86
C ALA A 227 -0.28 9.87 -6.53
N ILE A 228 -1.02 10.19 -5.47
CA ILE A 228 -0.45 10.43 -4.13
C ILE A 228 0.31 9.18 -3.64
N PHE A 229 -0.32 8.00 -3.69
CA PHE A 229 0.32 6.78 -3.19
C PHE A 229 1.47 6.31 -4.06
N GLU A 230 1.38 6.42 -5.39
CA GLU A 230 2.51 6.08 -6.26
C GLU A 230 3.70 7.04 -6.04
N THR A 231 3.47 8.34 -5.90
CA THR A 231 4.54 9.28 -5.56
C THR A 231 5.16 8.97 -4.20
N THR A 232 4.33 8.69 -3.18
CA THR A 232 4.78 8.28 -1.84
C THR A 232 5.64 7.03 -1.90
N LYS A 233 5.23 6.04 -2.67
CA LYS A 233 5.96 4.79 -2.90
C LYS A 233 7.34 5.05 -3.52
N HIS A 234 7.41 5.87 -4.56
CA HIS A 234 8.68 6.25 -5.18
C HIS A 234 9.62 7.00 -4.21
N GLN A 235 9.09 7.94 -3.43
CA GLN A 235 9.89 8.65 -2.43
C GLN A 235 10.39 7.70 -1.33
N THR A 236 9.53 6.82 -0.83
CA THR A 236 9.89 5.83 0.20
C THR A 236 10.99 4.89 -0.30
N LEU A 237 10.85 4.37 -1.53
CA LEU A 237 11.87 3.54 -2.17
C LEU A 237 13.21 4.28 -2.30
N ALA A 238 13.17 5.55 -2.73
CA ALA A 238 14.38 6.36 -2.89
C ALA A 238 15.08 6.58 -1.53
N TYR A 239 14.34 6.95 -0.49
CA TYR A 239 14.88 7.20 0.84
C TYR A 239 15.40 5.93 1.54
N THR A 240 14.91 4.76 1.18
CA THR A 240 15.32 3.47 1.76
C THR A 240 16.23 2.66 0.85
N ASN A 241 16.74 3.25 -0.24
CA ASN A 241 17.57 2.57 -1.24
C ASN A 241 16.91 1.28 -1.76
N GLY A 242 15.61 1.33 -2.05
CA GLY A 242 14.84 0.21 -2.59
C GLY A 242 14.41 -0.86 -1.57
N LYS A 243 14.69 -0.65 -0.27
CA LYS A 243 14.48 -1.68 0.77
C LYS A 243 13.05 -1.70 1.33
N GLN A 244 12.26 -0.65 1.14
CA GLN A 244 10.89 -0.54 1.65
C GLN A 244 9.93 -0.14 0.54
N LEU A 245 8.96 -1.00 0.27
CA LEU A 245 7.92 -0.79 -0.73
C LEU A 245 6.57 -0.66 -0.03
N PRO A 246 6.00 0.54 0.09
CA PRO A 246 4.63 0.71 0.60
C PRO A 246 3.59 0.05 -0.30
N GLN A 247 2.45 -0.30 0.30
CA GLN A 247 1.30 -0.83 -0.42
C GLN A 247 0.03 -0.09 -0.06
N TYR A 248 -0.94 -0.07 -0.97
CA TYR A 248 -2.25 0.52 -0.73
C TYR A 248 -3.33 -0.18 -1.55
N LYS A 249 -4.57 0.01 -1.12
CA LYS A 249 -5.76 -0.44 -1.84
C LYS A 249 -6.85 0.63 -1.73
N ILE A 250 -7.44 1.00 -2.86
CA ILE A 250 -8.54 1.97 -2.94
C ILE A 250 -9.82 1.23 -3.32
N GLU A 251 -10.84 1.37 -2.50
CA GLU A 251 -12.18 0.86 -2.76
C GLU A 251 -13.15 2.02 -3.02
N ASN A 252 -13.85 1.97 -4.15
CA ASN A 252 -14.83 2.97 -4.52
C ASN A 252 -16.24 2.38 -4.32
N ASN A 253 -16.97 2.88 -3.33
CA ASN A 253 -18.35 2.52 -3.11
C ASN A 253 -19.27 3.53 -3.82
N LYS A 254 -19.75 3.20 -5.02
CA LYS A 254 -20.82 3.99 -5.64
C LYS A 254 -22.13 3.76 -4.87
N PRO A 255 -22.94 4.81 -4.62
CA PRO A 255 -24.29 4.61 -4.08
C PRO A 255 -25.04 3.65 -5.03
N ARG A 256 -25.55 2.54 -4.49
CA ARG A 256 -26.41 1.65 -5.24
C ARG A 256 -27.76 2.36 -5.45
N ASN A 257 -27.94 3.02 -6.58
CA ASN A 257 -29.26 3.24 -7.12
C ASN A 257 -29.79 1.87 -7.58
N ILE A 258 -30.68 1.29 -6.78
CA ILE A 258 -31.36 0.03 -7.13
C ILE A 258 -32.38 0.38 -8.21
N THR A 259 -31.97 0.45 -9.45
CA THR A 259 -32.86 0.26 -10.60
C THR A 259 -32.59 -1.15 -11.08
N ILE A 260 -33.51 -2.06 -10.81
CA ILE A 260 -33.46 -3.44 -11.31
C ILE A 260 -33.73 -3.36 -12.82
N THR A 261 -32.66 -3.21 -13.56
CA THR A 261 -32.63 -3.55 -14.98
C THR A 261 -31.66 -4.72 -15.09
N SER A 262 -32.14 -5.83 -15.55
CA SER A 262 -31.35 -7.02 -15.85
C SER A 262 -30.31 -6.67 -16.90
N ILE A 263 -29.11 -6.29 -16.46
CA ILE A 263 -27.94 -6.10 -17.32
C ILE A 263 -27.16 -7.40 -17.25
N SER A 264 -27.07 -8.05 -18.38
CA SER A 264 -26.08 -9.11 -18.63
C SER A 264 -24.71 -8.58 -18.20
N HIS A 265 -24.10 -9.23 -17.19
CA HIS A 265 -22.77 -8.89 -16.70
C HIS A 265 -21.78 -8.98 -17.85
N PRO A 266 -20.99 -7.94 -18.15
CA PRO A 266 -19.84 -8.14 -19.00
C PRO A 266 -18.95 -9.15 -18.27
N LYS A 267 -18.57 -10.20 -18.97
CA LYS A 267 -17.66 -11.24 -18.47
C LYS A 267 -16.39 -10.51 -18.00
N VAL A 268 -16.15 -10.50 -16.68
CA VAL A 268 -14.90 -9.94 -16.14
C VAL A 268 -13.77 -10.74 -16.78
N GLN A 269 -13.03 -10.09 -17.66
CA GLN A 269 -11.88 -10.68 -18.32
C GLN A 269 -10.76 -10.71 -17.30
N THR A 270 -10.40 -11.90 -16.84
CA THR A 270 -9.38 -12.11 -15.81
C THR A 270 -8.01 -12.16 -16.47
N ALA A 271 -7.03 -11.44 -15.91
CA ALA A 271 -5.65 -11.54 -16.32
C ALA A 271 -5.19 -13.00 -16.30
N SER A 272 -4.53 -13.42 -17.36
CA SER A 272 -3.99 -14.76 -17.51
C SER A 272 -2.70 -14.76 -18.33
N ALA A 273 -1.89 -15.77 -18.13
CA ALA A 273 -0.65 -15.95 -18.87
C ALA A 273 -0.46 -17.41 -19.27
N SER A 274 0.30 -17.67 -20.31
CA SER A 274 0.77 -18.99 -20.67
C SER A 274 2.24 -18.96 -21.07
N ILE A 275 3.02 -19.88 -20.49
CA ILE A 275 4.44 -20.07 -20.83
C ILE A 275 4.50 -21.14 -21.90
N GLU A 276 4.74 -20.71 -23.16
CA GLU A 276 4.67 -21.61 -24.33
C GLU A 276 5.91 -22.50 -24.48
N ARG A 277 7.09 -21.95 -24.12
CA ARG A 277 8.36 -22.65 -24.25
C ARG A 277 9.38 -22.11 -23.26
N ILE A 278 10.22 -23.01 -22.73
CA ILE A 278 11.37 -22.69 -21.88
C ILE A 278 12.59 -23.38 -22.48
N TRP A 279 13.73 -22.67 -22.58
CA TRP A 279 15.01 -23.25 -22.94
C TRP A 279 16.14 -22.53 -22.19
N VAL A 280 17.29 -23.15 -22.17
CA VAL A 280 18.45 -22.61 -21.45
C VAL A 280 19.65 -22.60 -22.38
N GLU A 281 20.43 -21.53 -22.32
CA GLU A 281 21.73 -21.42 -22.94
C GLU A 281 22.82 -21.36 -21.87
N HIS A 282 23.77 -22.26 -21.98
CA HIS A 282 24.85 -22.41 -21.01
C HIS A 282 26.10 -21.63 -21.40
N ASN A 283 26.97 -21.40 -20.38
CA ASN A 283 28.34 -20.89 -20.54
C ASN A 283 28.40 -19.53 -21.26
N LYS A 284 27.45 -18.65 -20.96
CA LYS A 284 27.49 -17.26 -21.40
C LYS A 284 28.34 -16.41 -20.46
N TYR A 285 29.04 -15.43 -20.99
CA TYR A 285 29.88 -14.55 -20.20
C TYR A 285 29.34 -13.14 -20.16
N TYR A 286 29.13 -12.60 -18.96
CA TYR A 286 28.72 -11.23 -18.69
C TYR A 286 29.72 -10.62 -17.71
N ASN A 287 30.46 -9.59 -18.12
CA ASN A 287 31.51 -8.95 -17.31
C ASN A 287 32.47 -9.99 -16.69
N ASP A 288 32.95 -10.91 -17.51
CA ASP A 288 33.85 -12.02 -17.11
C ASP A 288 33.26 -13.04 -16.14
N ILE A 289 31.97 -12.96 -15.85
CA ILE A 289 31.27 -13.92 -15.01
C ILE A 289 30.52 -14.91 -15.89
N MET A 290 30.75 -16.21 -15.65
CA MET A 290 30.08 -17.29 -16.37
C MET A 290 28.65 -17.45 -15.85
N CYS A 291 27.67 -17.30 -16.74
CA CYS A 291 26.24 -17.29 -16.46
C CYS A 291 25.47 -18.34 -17.28
N MET A 292 24.28 -18.58 -16.85
CA MET A 292 23.24 -19.30 -17.60
C MET A 292 22.16 -18.29 -18.02
N GLU A 293 21.73 -18.35 -19.27
CA GLU A 293 20.55 -17.66 -19.76
C GLU A 293 19.36 -18.61 -19.74
N ILE A 294 18.27 -18.14 -19.15
CA ILE A 294 16.99 -18.83 -19.13
C ILE A 294 16.02 -18.04 -20.02
N HIS A 295 15.58 -18.66 -21.05
CA HIS A 295 14.72 -18.07 -22.06
C HIS A 295 13.30 -18.60 -21.95
N ALA A 296 12.31 -17.74 -22.24
CA ALA A 296 10.93 -18.17 -22.29
C ALA A 296 10.13 -17.45 -23.39
N LYS A 297 9.23 -18.20 -24.03
CA LYS A 297 8.12 -17.61 -24.80
C LYS A 297 6.92 -17.50 -23.90
N LEU A 298 6.37 -16.29 -23.81
CA LEU A 298 5.25 -15.96 -22.96
C LEU A 298 4.12 -15.34 -23.78
N MET A 299 2.89 -15.71 -23.50
CA MET A 299 1.69 -15.02 -23.94
C MET A 299 0.90 -14.54 -22.73
N THR A 300 0.44 -13.30 -22.77
CA THR A 300 -0.36 -12.71 -21.70
C THR A 300 -1.69 -12.19 -22.24
N HIS A 301 -2.72 -12.22 -21.41
CA HIS A 301 -4.05 -11.73 -21.72
C HIS A 301 -4.56 -10.89 -20.56
N PHE A 302 -5.06 -9.68 -20.85
CA PHE A 302 -5.67 -8.76 -19.88
C PHE A 302 -4.79 -8.48 -18.65
N MET A 303 -3.46 -8.48 -18.85
CA MET A 303 -2.51 -7.94 -17.87
C MET A 303 -2.41 -6.45 -18.15
N ASP A 304 -3.17 -5.65 -17.43
CA ASP A 304 -3.24 -4.20 -17.57
C ASP A 304 -1.89 -3.52 -17.83
N ASN A 305 -1.88 -2.24 -18.17
CA ASN A 305 -0.68 -1.48 -18.61
C ASN A 305 0.54 -1.58 -17.67
N GLU A 306 0.40 -2.14 -16.49
CA GLU A 306 1.49 -2.35 -15.53
C GLU A 306 2.41 -3.52 -15.89
N GLY A 307 1.95 -4.48 -16.72
CA GLY A 307 2.73 -5.66 -17.08
C GLY A 307 2.96 -6.62 -15.91
N GLY A 308 4.15 -7.20 -15.86
CA GLY A 308 4.49 -8.19 -14.84
C GLY A 308 5.96 -8.55 -14.82
N ARG A 309 6.28 -9.60 -14.05
CA ARG A 309 7.62 -10.17 -13.94
C ARG A 309 7.61 -11.66 -14.22
N LEU A 310 8.47 -12.12 -15.11
CA LEU A 310 8.77 -13.53 -15.26
C LEU A 310 9.91 -13.89 -14.31
N VAL A 311 9.69 -14.88 -13.45
CA VAL A 311 10.64 -15.29 -12.41
C VAL A 311 10.98 -16.77 -12.58
N ALA A 312 12.26 -17.11 -12.60
CA ALA A 312 12.75 -18.48 -12.53
C ALA A 312 13.10 -18.81 -11.08
N LEU A 313 12.51 -19.88 -10.56
CA LEU A 313 12.69 -20.44 -9.22
C LEU A 313 13.48 -21.74 -9.32
N PHE A 314 14.43 -21.97 -8.43
CA PHE A 314 15.39 -23.07 -8.50
C PHE A 314 15.12 -24.11 -7.41
N TYR A 315 15.21 -25.40 -7.79
CA TYR A 315 14.92 -26.54 -6.91
C TYR A 315 15.95 -27.64 -7.08
N SER A 316 16.23 -28.41 -6.02
CA SER A 316 16.97 -29.67 -6.10
C SER A 316 16.20 -30.71 -6.93
N LEU A 317 16.85 -31.85 -7.24
CA LEU A 317 16.18 -32.97 -7.90
C LEU A 317 15.07 -33.62 -7.05
N GLU A 318 15.10 -33.37 -5.74
CA GLU A 318 14.06 -33.81 -4.80
C GLU A 318 12.89 -32.81 -4.71
N GLY A 319 12.95 -31.69 -5.45
CA GLY A 319 11.92 -30.66 -5.43
C GLY A 319 12.03 -29.68 -4.27
N ILE A 320 13.14 -29.68 -3.53
CA ILE A 320 13.39 -28.75 -2.44
C ILE A 320 13.90 -27.41 -3.02
N ALA A 321 13.35 -26.29 -2.58
CA ALA A 321 13.79 -24.96 -2.98
C ALA A 321 15.28 -24.75 -2.62
N LEU A 322 16.08 -24.29 -3.58
CA LEU A 322 17.49 -23.95 -3.33
C LEU A 322 17.55 -22.62 -2.58
N SER A 323 18.30 -22.60 -1.46
CA SER A 323 18.44 -21.40 -0.64
C SER A 323 19.57 -20.51 -1.17
N ASP A 324 19.32 -19.21 -1.21
CA ASP A 324 20.33 -18.19 -1.46
C ASP A 324 21.04 -17.80 -0.14
N PHE A 325 22.36 -17.70 -0.16
CA PHE A 325 23.17 -17.43 1.04
C PHE A 325 23.80 -16.04 1.06
N ASN A 326 23.79 -15.33 -0.07
CA ASN A 326 24.44 -14.03 -0.21
C ASN A 326 23.45 -12.87 -0.46
N ASN A 327 22.18 -13.15 -0.53
CA ASN A 327 21.07 -12.19 -0.72
C ASN A 327 21.06 -11.47 -2.08
N ASN A 328 21.72 -12.02 -3.11
CA ASN A 328 21.81 -11.37 -4.42
C ASN A 328 20.73 -11.83 -5.41
N TYR A 329 20.41 -13.15 -5.39
CA TYR A 329 19.48 -13.76 -6.36
C TYR A 329 18.43 -14.59 -5.64
N ARG A 330 17.48 -13.92 -4.99
CA ARG A 330 16.48 -14.61 -4.17
C ARG A 330 15.08 -14.03 -4.27
N THR A 331 14.12 -14.87 -3.93
CA THR A 331 12.78 -14.48 -3.53
C THR A 331 12.80 -13.90 -2.09
N ILE A 332 11.67 -13.37 -1.65
CA ILE A 332 11.53 -12.82 -0.28
C ILE A 332 11.78 -13.89 0.79
N ASP A 333 11.37 -15.13 0.54
CA ASP A 333 11.56 -16.30 1.41
C ASP A 333 12.95 -16.96 1.29
N GLY A 334 13.86 -16.34 0.55
CA GLY A 334 15.27 -16.76 0.47
C GLY A 334 15.55 -17.87 -0.54
N GLN A 335 14.60 -18.22 -1.40
CA GLN A 335 14.83 -19.18 -2.49
C GLN A 335 15.64 -18.53 -3.61
N VAL A 336 16.63 -19.24 -4.16
CA VAL A 336 17.36 -18.79 -5.35
C VAL A 336 16.39 -18.51 -6.48
N SER A 337 16.45 -17.30 -7.03
CA SER A 337 15.59 -16.85 -8.12
C SER A 337 16.24 -15.77 -8.96
N VAL A 338 15.80 -15.67 -10.20
CA VAL A 338 16.12 -14.56 -11.11
C VAL A 338 14.87 -14.19 -11.89
N GLY A 339 14.68 -12.91 -12.19
CA GLY A 339 13.49 -12.49 -12.92
C GLY A 339 13.74 -11.28 -13.81
N THR A 340 12.91 -11.15 -14.85
CA THR A 340 12.91 -10.05 -15.81
C THR A 340 11.52 -9.46 -15.91
N ASP A 341 11.44 -8.14 -15.85
CA ASP A 341 10.18 -7.41 -15.98
C ASP A 341 9.75 -7.34 -17.45
N PHE A 342 8.46 -7.38 -17.68
CA PHE A 342 7.87 -7.16 -19.01
C PHE A 342 6.66 -6.23 -18.92
N GLY A 343 6.55 -5.30 -19.86
CA GLY A 343 5.41 -4.39 -19.96
C GLY A 343 4.37 -4.93 -20.95
N SER A 344 3.10 -4.68 -20.70
CA SER A 344 2.02 -4.96 -21.64
C SER A 344 1.18 -3.71 -21.83
N HIS A 345 1.17 -3.19 -23.07
CA HIS A 345 0.29 -2.08 -23.46
C HIS A 345 -0.95 -2.57 -24.24
N TYR A 346 -1.13 -3.90 -24.33
CA TYR A 346 -2.19 -4.53 -25.11
C TYR A 346 -2.92 -5.56 -24.27
N GLU A 347 -4.21 -5.72 -24.53
CA GLU A 347 -5.04 -6.78 -23.93
C GLU A 347 -4.47 -8.19 -24.14
N HIS A 348 -3.75 -8.37 -25.25
CA HIS A 348 -3.06 -9.61 -25.62
C HIS A 348 -1.64 -9.28 -26.06
N ALA A 349 -0.65 -9.79 -25.37
CA ALA A 349 0.75 -9.59 -25.70
C ALA A 349 1.48 -10.93 -25.83
N LYS A 350 2.36 -11.00 -26.84
CA LYS A 350 3.22 -12.16 -27.09
C LYS A 350 4.68 -11.74 -27.05
N TYR A 351 5.42 -12.38 -26.17
CA TYR A 351 6.86 -12.21 -26.02
C TYR A 351 7.55 -13.44 -26.63
N SER A 352 8.29 -13.22 -27.70
CA SER A 352 8.96 -14.30 -28.43
C SER A 352 10.16 -14.86 -27.67
N ASP A 353 10.78 -14.01 -26.82
CA ASP A 353 11.95 -14.35 -26.03
C ASP A 353 12.08 -13.37 -24.86
N ILE A 354 11.89 -13.86 -23.63
CA ILE A 354 12.22 -13.15 -22.39
C ILE A 354 13.42 -13.85 -21.81
N VAL A 355 14.50 -13.10 -21.55
CA VAL A 355 15.78 -13.63 -21.08
C VAL A 355 15.99 -13.26 -19.62
N MET A 356 16.34 -14.23 -18.80
CA MET A 356 16.78 -14.08 -17.42
C MET A 356 18.20 -14.62 -17.29
N ILE A 357 19.10 -13.87 -16.65
CA ILE A 357 20.52 -14.20 -16.58
C ILE A 357 20.90 -14.44 -15.12
N ILE A 358 21.49 -15.60 -14.83
CA ILE A 358 21.98 -15.93 -13.49
C ILE A 358 23.42 -16.46 -13.54
N PRO A 359 24.33 -15.92 -12.70
CA PRO A 359 25.67 -16.52 -12.53
C PRO A 359 25.58 -17.93 -11.97
N TYR A 360 26.43 -18.82 -12.43
CA TYR A 360 26.47 -20.19 -11.87
C TYR A 360 26.87 -20.22 -10.39
N SER A 361 27.63 -19.23 -9.92
CA SER A 361 27.98 -19.06 -8.51
C SER A 361 26.77 -18.86 -7.60
N GLU A 362 25.68 -18.33 -8.14
CA GLU A 362 24.45 -18.05 -7.38
C GLU A 362 23.51 -19.27 -7.29
N ILE A 363 23.78 -20.32 -8.08
CA ILE A 363 23.00 -21.55 -8.02
C ILE A 363 23.59 -22.44 -6.93
N HIS A 364 23.20 -22.20 -5.67
CA HIS A 364 23.68 -22.91 -4.49
C HIS A 364 23.11 -24.33 -4.44
N ARG A 365 23.84 -25.27 -4.99
CA ARG A 365 23.45 -26.66 -5.11
C ARG A 365 23.86 -27.51 -3.90
N ILE A 366 23.15 -28.60 -3.69
CA ILE A 366 23.58 -29.63 -2.77
C ILE A 366 24.91 -30.20 -3.29
N LYS A 367 25.94 -30.33 -2.41
CA LYS A 367 27.27 -30.78 -2.79
C LYS A 367 27.18 -32.15 -3.49
N GLY A 368 27.66 -32.21 -4.75
CA GLY A 368 27.67 -33.40 -5.58
C GLY A 368 26.52 -33.50 -6.61
N GLU A 369 25.51 -32.67 -6.53
CA GLU A 369 24.48 -32.61 -7.56
C GLU A 369 24.95 -31.78 -8.75
N LYS A 370 24.78 -32.33 -9.97
CA LYS A 370 25.06 -31.62 -11.23
C LYS A 370 23.79 -31.05 -11.85
N ASP A 371 22.65 -31.66 -11.59
CA ASP A 371 21.35 -31.30 -12.17
C ASP A 371 20.47 -30.63 -11.14
N PHE A 372 19.48 -29.85 -11.61
CA PHE A 372 18.48 -29.21 -10.78
C PHE A 372 17.22 -28.93 -11.60
N PHE A 373 16.15 -28.56 -10.95
CA PHE A 373 14.92 -28.12 -11.61
C PHE A 373 14.79 -26.59 -11.56
N ILE A 374 14.24 -26.02 -12.64
CA ILE A 374 13.68 -24.67 -12.62
C ILE A 374 12.17 -24.73 -12.81
N ARG A 375 11.47 -23.75 -12.24
CA ARG A 375 10.05 -23.52 -12.46
C ARG A 375 9.85 -22.03 -12.72
N LEU A 376 9.21 -21.67 -13.81
CA LEU A 376 8.92 -20.26 -14.11
C LEU A 376 7.56 -19.87 -13.54
N GLY A 377 7.51 -18.68 -12.91
CA GLY A 377 6.28 -18.05 -12.44
C GLY A 377 6.05 -16.72 -13.14
N VAL A 378 4.82 -16.45 -13.54
CA VAL A 378 4.39 -15.15 -14.08
C VAL A 378 3.71 -14.38 -12.96
N TYR A 379 4.38 -13.34 -12.47
CA TYR A 379 3.83 -12.42 -11.48
C TYR A 379 3.17 -11.25 -12.18
N ASP A 380 1.92 -10.99 -11.84
CA ASP A 380 1.14 -9.87 -12.36
C ASP A 380 1.25 -8.70 -11.38
N TYR A 381 1.70 -7.54 -11.86
CA TYR A 381 1.92 -6.36 -11.01
C TYR A 381 0.62 -5.73 -10.54
N HIS A 382 -0.43 -5.77 -11.36
CA HIS A 382 -1.74 -5.24 -10.98
C HIS A 382 -2.43 -6.14 -9.93
N LEU A 383 -2.47 -7.46 -10.17
CA LEU A 383 -3.06 -8.42 -9.24
C LEU A 383 -2.16 -8.73 -8.04
N LYS A 384 -0.88 -8.33 -8.08
CA LYS A 384 0.15 -8.56 -7.04
C LYS A 384 0.28 -10.03 -6.63
N LYS A 385 0.17 -10.93 -7.59
CA LYS A 385 0.28 -12.38 -7.36
C LYS A 385 0.81 -13.11 -8.58
N TYR A 386 1.29 -14.32 -8.33
CA TYR A 386 1.56 -15.24 -9.44
C TYR A 386 0.25 -15.72 -10.05
N ILE A 387 0.10 -15.52 -11.38
CA ILE A 387 -1.09 -15.92 -12.13
C ILE A 387 -0.88 -17.20 -12.94
N GLN A 388 0.38 -17.60 -13.13
CA GLN A 388 0.75 -18.80 -13.88
C GLN A 388 2.09 -19.35 -13.39
N PHE A 389 2.19 -20.68 -13.35
CA PHE A 389 3.45 -21.39 -13.19
C PHE A 389 3.64 -22.42 -14.31
N SER A 390 4.89 -22.61 -14.73
CA SER A 390 5.27 -23.70 -15.62
C SER A 390 5.30 -25.04 -14.88
N ASN A 391 5.41 -26.13 -15.63
CA ASN A 391 5.94 -27.39 -15.08
C ASN A 391 7.41 -27.22 -14.69
N TYR A 392 7.92 -28.12 -13.87
CA TYR A 392 9.35 -28.21 -13.58
C TYR A 392 10.13 -28.62 -14.84
N VAL A 393 11.20 -27.89 -15.12
CA VAL A 393 12.13 -28.18 -16.23
C VAL A 393 13.45 -28.62 -15.63
N LYS A 394 13.88 -29.83 -15.96
CA LYS A 394 15.17 -30.34 -15.52
C LYS A 394 16.29 -29.67 -16.31
N ILE A 395 17.26 -29.10 -15.61
CA ILE A 395 18.47 -28.51 -16.18
C ILE A 395 19.63 -29.45 -15.91
N ILE A 396 20.32 -29.83 -16.98
CA ILE A 396 21.51 -30.68 -16.94
C ILE A 396 22.71 -29.76 -17.13
N MET A 397 23.58 -29.72 -16.14
CA MET A 397 24.78 -28.90 -16.19
C MET A 397 25.86 -29.63 -17.00
N SER A 398 26.17 -29.08 -18.15
CA SER A 398 27.34 -29.51 -18.96
C SER A 398 28.51 -28.54 -18.72
N PHE A 399 29.46 -28.96 -17.93
CA PHE A 399 30.75 -28.30 -17.77
C PHE A 399 31.80 -29.01 -18.66
#